data_cbed6420e9143043700270ea2ac1c97e
#
_entry.id   cbed6420e9143043700270ea2ac1c97e
#
_cell.length_a   1.000
_cell.length_b   1.000
_cell.length_c   1.000
_cell.angle_alpha   90.00
_cell.angle_beta   90.00
_cell.angle_gamma   90.00
#
_symmetry.space_group_name_H-M   'P 1'
#
loop_
_entity.id
_entity.type
_entity.pdbx_description
1 polymer ?
#
loop_
_entity_poly.entity_id
_entity_poly.type
_entity_poly.pdbx_seq_one_letter_code
_entity_poly.pdbx_strand_id
1 'polypeptide(L)'
;MTHLFRRPRTIAIAATAVAALVSSCGAQVDTATEQGGEQVTVTNCGEPLTVTGTPQRVLTNDTGITEMMFALGLADRLVGYTSYPGKERDIDSSPWKSDFDTAPELADAFTREVIQSANPDFVFAGWNYGYKESTGVTPDWIRSIGAVPYQLTEACRQPGSTARGVMEPLDALYTDLRNLGDLFGVRDRADRLVTDYENQIGAANAGAPDGRDPARVFLFDSADPEPFTSGRTAAPSQIIREAGGSNIFDDLDDSWTTASWEAAAQRNPEFIVIVDYGAGPSNSVDAKIAQLRAQPLMSGTTAVRENNIIALPYAALVEGPRNPAAVTTVADFLRSKGR
;
A
#
# COMPACT_ATOMS: atom_id res chain seq x y z
N MET A 1 -22.54 104.73 -20.49
CA MET A 1 -21.73 105.47 -21.46
C MET A 1 -20.96 104.44 -22.26
N THR A 2 -21.46 104.12 -23.34
CA THR A 2 -21.07 104.48 -24.74
C THR A 2 -20.04 103.55 -25.35
N HIS A 3 -20.52 102.77 -26.27
CA HIS A 3 -20.03 102.53 -27.63
C HIS A 3 -18.72 101.71 -27.80
N LEU A 4 -18.46 100.93 -28.82
CA LEU A 4 -19.03 100.69 -30.16
C LEU A 4 -18.44 99.42 -30.75
N PHE A 5 -19.27 98.63 -31.44
CA PHE A 5 -19.07 97.82 -32.63
C PHE A 5 -17.64 97.69 -33.25
N ARG A 6 -17.25 96.48 -33.63
CA ARG A 6 -16.97 96.08 -35.01
C ARG A 6 -16.72 94.57 -35.22
N ARG A 7 -17.54 93.95 -36.02
CA ARG A 7 -17.24 92.77 -36.85
C ARG A 7 -16.55 93.24 -38.14
N PRO A 8 -16.05 92.43 -39.06
CA PRO A 8 -15.82 90.98 -39.18
C PRO A 8 -14.45 90.62 -39.82
N ARG A 9 -14.12 89.38 -39.94
CA ARG A 9 -13.70 88.67 -41.20
C ARG A 9 -13.29 87.25 -40.96
N THR A 10 -14.02 86.37 -41.62
CA THR A 10 -13.74 84.93 -41.80
C THR A 10 -12.51 84.68 -42.60
N ILE A 11 -11.58 83.87 -42.12
CA ILE A 11 -10.53 83.20 -42.92
C ILE A 11 -10.58 81.75 -42.57
N ALA A 12 -10.98 80.90 -43.53
CA ALA A 12 -10.90 79.49 -43.48
C ALA A 12 -9.46 79.02 -43.63
N ILE A 13 -8.91 78.31 -42.69
CA ILE A 13 -7.63 77.62 -42.82
C ILE A 13 -7.93 76.16 -42.63
N ALA A 14 -7.69 75.36 -43.67
CA ALA A 14 -7.71 73.94 -43.70
C ALA A 14 -6.61 73.38 -42.77
N ALA A 15 -7.01 72.67 -41.71
CA ALA A 15 -6.07 71.96 -40.86
C ALA A 15 -6.04 70.53 -41.30
N THR A 16 -4.90 70.14 -41.90
CA THR A 16 -4.55 68.75 -42.22
C THR A 16 -4.34 67.96 -40.91
N ALA A 17 -5.20 67.01 -40.62
CA ALA A 17 -5.03 66.10 -39.49
C ALA A 17 -3.95 65.04 -39.81
N VAL A 18 -2.81 65.14 -39.17
CA VAL A 18 -1.77 64.09 -39.15
C VAL A 18 -2.18 63.12 -38.03
N ALA A 19 -2.67 61.98 -38.43
CA ALA A 19 -2.91 60.86 -37.51
C ALA A 19 -1.56 60.21 -37.10
N ALA A 20 -1.03 60.56 -35.96
CA ALA A 20 0.07 59.85 -35.34
C ALA A 20 -0.42 58.46 -34.83
N LEU A 21 -0.05 57.42 -35.54
CA LEU A 21 -0.18 56.01 -35.06
C LEU A 21 0.83 55.80 -33.92
N VAL A 22 0.37 55.88 -32.71
CA VAL A 22 1.11 55.41 -31.52
C VAL A 22 1.01 53.89 -31.52
N SER A 23 2.01 53.19 -32.06
CA SER A 23 2.19 51.78 -31.88
C SER A 23 2.55 51.55 -30.41
N SER A 24 1.53 51.26 -29.59
CA SER A 24 1.73 50.69 -28.26
C SER A 24 2.24 49.26 -28.42
N CYS A 25 3.54 49.06 -28.27
CA CYS A 25 4.08 47.74 -27.92
C CYS A 25 3.57 47.39 -26.52
N GLY A 26 2.34 46.89 -26.46
CA GLY A 26 1.90 46.11 -25.32
C GLY A 26 2.73 44.83 -25.30
N ALA A 27 3.71 44.75 -24.40
CA ALA A 27 4.24 43.46 -24.02
C ALA A 27 3.05 42.66 -23.50
N GLN A 28 2.54 41.72 -24.31
CA GLN A 28 1.74 40.61 -23.78
C GLN A 28 2.68 39.93 -22.80
N VAL A 29 2.40 40.10 -21.52
CA VAL A 29 2.83 39.16 -20.51
C VAL A 29 2.07 37.89 -20.90
N ASP A 30 2.76 37.01 -21.62
CA ASP A 30 2.31 35.61 -21.66
C ASP A 30 2.17 35.22 -20.20
N THR A 31 0.94 35.23 -19.72
CA THR A 31 0.59 34.44 -18.53
C THR A 31 1.13 33.06 -18.84
N ALA A 32 2.22 32.68 -18.15
CA ALA A 32 2.70 31.34 -18.16
C ALA A 32 1.44 30.48 -17.98
N THR A 33 1.08 29.75 -19.03
CA THR A 33 0.09 28.70 -18.94
C THR A 33 0.65 27.86 -17.82
N GLU A 34 0.01 27.90 -16.65
CA GLU A 34 0.21 26.85 -15.67
C GLU A 34 0.10 25.57 -16.48
N GLN A 35 1.18 24.83 -16.59
CA GLN A 35 1.15 23.47 -17.08
C GLN A 35 0.36 22.68 -16.03
N GLY A 36 -0.94 22.88 -16.01
CA GLY A 36 -1.88 22.09 -15.26
C GLY A 36 -1.84 20.71 -15.88
N GLY A 37 -1.01 19.82 -15.31
CA GLY A 37 -1.06 18.41 -15.62
C GLY A 37 -2.49 17.93 -15.43
N GLU A 38 -2.89 16.90 -16.16
CA GLU A 38 -4.17 16.23 -15.96
C GLU A 38 -4.34 15.88 -14.47
N GLN A 39 -5.49 16.20 -13.90
CA GLN A 39 -5.81 15.86 -12.51
C GLN A 39 -6.50 14.51 -12.48
N VAL A 40 -5.94 13.61 -11.70
CA VAL A 40 -6.54 12.29 -11.41
C VAL A 40 -6.94 12.24 -9.95
N THR A 41 -8.17 11.85 -9.67
CA THR A 41 -8.70 11.70 -8.31
C THR A 41 -9.12 10.25 -8.09
N VAL A 42 -8.62 9.66 -7.02
CA VAL A 42 -9.00 8.33 -6.53
C VAL A 42 -9.53 8.43 -5.10
N THR A 43 -10.18 7.38 -4.62
CA THR A 43 -10.54 7.27 -3.19
C THR A 43 -9.46 6.47 -2.47
N ASN A 44 -8.85 7.06 -1.44
CA ASN A 44 -7.87 6.37 -0.61
C ASN A 44 -8.25 6.55 0.87
N CYS A 45 -8.39 5.46 1.60
CA CYS A 45 -8.89 5.44 2.98
C CYS A 45 -10.22 6.20 3.19
N GLY A 46 -11.14 6.13 2.22
CA GLY A 46 -12.44 6.79 2.28
C GLY A 46 -12.44 8.28 1.91
N GLU A 47 -11.29 8.87 1.65
CA GLU A 47 -11.13 10.28 1.31
C GLU A 47 -10.67 10.46 -0.16
N PRO A 48 -11.08 11.53 -0.84
CA PRO A 48 -10.57 11.82 -2.17
C PRO A 48 -9.10 12.22 -2.12
N LEU A 49 -8.29 11.55 -2.93
CA LEU A 49 -6.87 11.85 -3.16
C LEU A 49 -6.70 12.33 -4.60
N THR A 50 -6.35 13.60 -4.78
CA THR A 50 -6.12 14.19 -6.10
C THR A 50 -4.64 14.41 -6.34
N VAL A 51 -4.17 13.97 -7.51
CA VAL A 51 -2.80 14.15 -7.98
C VAL A 51 -2.83 14.95 -9.29
N THR A 52 -1.95 15.95 -9.42
CA THR A 52 -1.81 16.74 -10.63
C THR A 52 -0.57 16.27 -11.39
N GLY A 53 -0.77 15.76 -12.60
CA GLY A 53 0.28 15.09 -13.36
C GLY A 53 0.65 13.73 -12.79
N THR A 54 1.44 12.94 -13.52
CA THR A 54 1.90 11.62 -13.08
C THR A 54 3.08 11.77 -12.12
N PRO A 55 3.06 11.15 -10.90
CA PRO A 55 4.19 11.21 -9.98
C PRO A 55 5.48 10.63 -10.61
N GLN A 56 6.60 11.26 -10.33
CA GLN A 56 7.90 10.91 -10.92
C GLN A 56 8.94 10.46 -9.89
N ARG A 57 8.68 10.71 -8.62
CA ARG A 57 9.64 10.47 -7.52
C ARG A 57 8.94 9.73 -6.38
N VAL A 58 8.71 8.45 -6.60
CA VAL A 58 7.98 7.60 -5.64
C VAL A 58 8.94 7.06 -4.60
N LEU A 59 8.57 7.20 -3.34
CA LEU A 59 9.18 6.51 -2.21
C LEU A 59 8.18 5.51 -1.62
N THR A 60 8.61 4.27 -1.46
CA THR A 60 7.82 3.21 -0.84
C THR A 60 8.41 2.77 0.49
N ASN A 61 7.57 2.29 1.38
CA ASN A 61 8.01 1.58 2.58
C ASN A 61 7.32 0.21 2.66
N ASP A 62 8.09 -0.82 2.98
CA ASP A 62 7.70 -2.22 2.99
C ASP A 62 7.86 -2.96 1.65
N THR A 63 8.17 -4.26 1.74
CA THR A 63 8.42 -5.12 0.56
C THR A 63 7.14 -5.32 -0.26
N GLY A 64 6.00 -5.62 0.36
CA GLY A 64 4.73 -5.83 -0.34
C GLY A 64 4.27 -4.58 -1.10
N ILE A 65 4.38 -3.41 -0.47
CA ILE A 65 4.08 -2.10 -1.08
C ILE A 65 4.99 -1.82 -2.28
N THR A 66 6.29 -2.10 -2.14
CA THR A 66 7.27 -1.89 -3.21
C THR A 66 6.98 -2.82 -4.40
N GLU A 67 6.62 -4.07 -4.12
CA GLU A 67 6.27 -5.04 -5.16
C GLU A 67 4.99 -4.69 -5.93
N MET A 68 4.04 -3.96 -5.33
CA MET A 68 2.89 -3.45 -6.10
C MET A 68 3.33 -2.48 -7.20
N MET A 69 4.32 -1.61 -6.93
CA MET A 69 4.88 -0.74 -7.96
C MET A 69 5.59 -1.54 -9.06
N PHE A 70 6.34 -2.58 -8.70
CA PHE A 70 7.01 -3.45 -9.67
C PHE A 70 6.01 -4.26 -10.51
N ALA A 71 4.98 -4.82 -9.90
CA ALA A 71 3.91 -5.54 -10.60
C ALA A 71 3.21 -4.65 -11.64
N LEU A 72 3.04 -3.36 -11.34
CA LEU A 72 2.52 -2.37 -12.26
C LEU A 72 3.54 -1.88 -13.30
N GLY A 73 4.82 -2.31 -13.23
CA GLY A 73 5.88 -1.91 -14.16
C GLY A 73 6.37 -0.48 -13.93
N LEU A 74 6.33 -0.02 -12.68
CA LEU A 74 6.65 1.35 -12.26
C LEU A 74 7.99 1.43 -11.51
N ALA A 75 8.88 0.47 -11.70
CA ALA A 75 10.20 0.44 -11.04
C ALA A 75 11.02 1.71 -11.33
N ASP A 76 10.91 2.26 -12.55
CA ASP A 76 11.59 3.48 -12.99
C ASP A 76 11.09 4.76 -12.29
N ARG A 77 9.95 4.69 -11.59
CA ARG A 77 9.38 5.79 -10.81
C ARG A 77 9.95 5.86 -9.40
N LEU A 78 10.55 4.79 -8.89
CA LEU A 78 11.07 4.76 -7.54
C LEU A 78 12.35 5.60 -7.41
N VAL A 79 12.32 6.59 -6.52
CA VAL A 79 13.54 7.25 -6.04
C VAL A 79 14.20 6.43 -4.95
N GLY A 80 13.48 5.48 -4.39
CA GLY A 80 13.96 4.47 -3.48
C GLY A 80 12.86 3.78 -2.70
N TYR A 81 13.27 2.80 -1.93
CA TYR A 81 12.42 2.11 -0.97
C TYR A 81 13.11 1.97 0.38
N THR A 82 12.32 1.78 1.42
CA THR A 82 12.77 1.35 2.73
C THR A 82 12.03 0.06 3.10
N SER A 83 12.62 -0.74 3.96
CA SER A 83 12.00 -1.95 4.46
C SER A 83 12.51 -2.27 5.87
N TYR A 84 12.12 -3.40 6.43
CA TYR A 84 12.54 -3.83 7.76
C TYR A 84 13.90 -4.54 7.71
N PRO A 85 14.67 -4.55 8.80
CA PRO A 85 15.89 -5.33 8.90
C PRO A 85 15.63 -6.84 8.74
N GLY A 86 16.38 -7.52 7.85
CA GLY A 86 16.22 -8.96 7.61
C GLY A 86 15.34 -9.31 6.41
N LYS A 87 14.95 -8.32 5.62
CA LYS A 87 14.16 -8.48 4.38
C LYS A 87 14.86 -9.21 3.24
N GLU A 88 16.17 -9.47 3.35
CA GLU A 88 16.97 -9.99 2.24
C GLU A 88 16.38 -11.28 1.67
N ARG A 89 15.86 -12.16 2.54
CA ARG A 89 15.24 -13.41 2.10
C ARG A 89 13.93 -13.17 1.34
N ASP A 90 13.14 -12.19 1.74
CA ASP A 90 11.94 -11.79 1.01
C ASP A 90 12.30 -11.23 -0.36
N ILE A 91 13.31 -10.37 -0.43
CA ILE A 91 13.81 -9.80 -1.68
C ILE A 91 14.40 -10.89 -2.57
N ASP A 92 15.20 -11.81 -2.03
CA ASP A 92 15.80 -12.91 -2.78
C ASP A 92 14.75 -13.88 -3.35
N SER A 93 13.63 -14.07 -2.65
CA SER A 93 12.50 -14.90 -3.11
C SER A 93 11.49 -14.14 -3.95
N SER A 94 11.70 -12.85 -4.19
CA SER A 94 10.75 -12.01 -4.92
C SER A 94 10.66 -12.38 -6.40
N PRO A 95 9.45 -12.49 -6.98
CA PRO A 95 9.28 -12.52 -8.43
C PRO A 95 9.85 -11.28 -9.13
N TRP A 96 10.06 -10.18 -8.40
CA TRP A 96 10.62 -8.90 -8.88
C TRP A 96 12.03 -8.65 -8.35
N LYS A 97 12.80 -9.71 -8.07
CA LYS A 97 14.18 -9.59 -7.59
C LYS A 97 15.03 -8.65 -8.46
N SER A 98 14.89 -8.75 -9.78
CA SER A 98 15.62 -7.88 -10.72
C SER A 98 15.28 -6.40 -10.58
N ASP A 99 14.05 -6.07 -10.21
CA ASP A 99 13.63 -4.70 -9.97
C ASP A 99 14.19 -4.20 -8.64
N PHE A 100 14.21 -5.04 -7.61
CA PHE A 100 14.89 -4.73 -6.34
C PHE A 100 16.40 -4.51 -6.52
N ASP A 101 17.06 -5.27 -7.38
CA ASP A 101 18.50 -5.12 -7.65
C ASP A 101 18.85 -3.77 -8.31
N THR A 102 17.88 -3.10 -8.91
CA THR A 102 18.04 -1.80 -9.58
C THR A 102 17.47 -0.63 -8.83
N ALA A 103 16.43 -0.85 -8.01
CA ALA A 103 15.81 0.20 -7.22
C ALA A 103 16.70 0.60 -6.03
N PRO A 104 16.87 1.90 -5.73
CA PRO A 104 17.70 2.32 -4.61
C PRO A 104 17.10 1.89 -3.27
N GLU A 105 17.78 1.07 -2.52
CA GLU A 105 17.49 0.86 -1.10
C GLU A 105 18.06 2.03 -0.30
N LEU A 106 17.23 2.75 0.44
CA LEU A 106 17.64 3.96 1.14
C LEU A 106 18.09 3.70 2.57
N ALA A 107 17.33 2.90 3.32
CA ALA A 107 17.62 2.59 4.71
C ALA A 107 16.70 1.47 5.24
N ASP A 108 17.08 0.88 6.39
CA ASP A 108 16.25 -0.06 7.15
C ASP A 108 15.19 0.63 8.02
N ALA A 109 15.02 1.94 7.88
CA ALA A 109 14.07 2.71 8.67
C ALA A 109 13.43 3.84 7.86
N PHE A 110 12.12 3.98 8.01
CA PHE A 110 11.32 5.01 7.37
C PHE A 110 11.25 6.25 8.28
N THR A 111 12.28 7.11 8.18
CA THR A 111 12.40 8.31 9.01
C THR A 111 12.17 9.59 8.21
N ARG A 112 11.91 10.69 8.93
CA ARG A 112 11.76 12.00 8.29
C ARG A 112 12.99 12.42 7.49
N GLU A 113 14.18 12.12 7.99
CA GLU A 113 15.45 12.47 7.37
C GLU A 113 15.64 11.69 6.07
N VAL A 114 15.34 10.39 6.05
CA VAL A 114 15.40 9.55 4.86
C VAL A 114 14.42 10.06 3.81
N ILE A 115 13.18 10.34 4.19
CA ILE A 115 12.14 10.82 3.28
C ILE A 115 12.52 12.19 2.69
N GLN A 116 12.97 13.13 3.54
CA GLN A 116 13.39 14.46 3.06
C GLN A 116 14.60 14.40 2.14
N SER A 117 15.57 13.51 2.43
CA SER A 117 16.74 13.31 1.59
C SER A 117 16.38 12.72 0.21
N ALA A 118 15.41 11.82 0.16
CA ALA A 118 14.91 11.24 -1.08
C ALA A 118 14.12 12.26 -1.92
N ASN A 119 13.58 13.32 -1.30
CA ASN A 119 12.79 14.38 -1.94
C ASN A 119 11.69 13.79 -2.86
N PRO A 120 10.78 12.95 -2.36
CA PRO A 120 9.73 12.34 -3.15
C PRO A 120 8.63 13.35 -3.50
N ASP A 121 7.90 13.11 -4.59
CA ASP A 121 6.62 13.76 -4.88
C ASP A 121 5.42 12.88 -4.50
N PHE A 122 5.68 11.58 -4.29
CA PHE A 122 4.67 10.61 -3.90
C PHE A 122 5.27 9.61 -2.89
N VAL A 123 4.54 9.34 -1.81
CA VAL A 123 4.96 8.41 -0.75
C VAL A 123 3.89 7.36 -0.57
N PHE A 124 4.23 6.09 -0.83
CA PHE A 124 3.35 4.96 -0.62
C PHE A 124 3.79 4.17 0.61
N ALA A 125 3.00 4.26 1.67
CA ALA A 125 3.22 3.63 2.97
C ALA A 125 1.87 3.38 3.65
N GLY A 126 1.85 2.73 4.81
CA GLY A 126 0.63 2.47 5.55
C GLY A 126 0.79 2.72 7.05
N TRP A 127 -0.30 2.79 7.80
CA TRP A 127 -0.24 2.82 9.26
C TRP A 127 0.38 1.50 9.77
N ASN A 128 1.44 1.64 10.58
CA ASN A 128 2.37 0.59 10.99
C ASN A 128 3.22 -0.03 9.85
N TYR A 129 3.04 0.44 8.62
CA TYR A 129 3.89 0.17 7.46
C TYR A 129 4.60 1.47 7.01
N GLY A 130 5.24 2.17 7.95
CA GLY A 130 5.93 3.43 7.76
C GLY A 130 5.26 4.61 8.46
N TYR A 131 3.95 4.81 8.30
CA TYR A 131 3.24 5.86 9.02
C TYR A 131 3.08 5.51 10.51
N LYS A 132 3.51 6.43 11.37
CA LYS A 132 3.47 6.24 12.82
C LYS A 132 3.55 7.59 13.53
N GLU A 133 2.62 7.86 14.48
CA GLU A 133 2.61 9.11 15.23
C GLU A 133 3.87 9.29 16.09
N SER A 134 4.35 8.21 16.70
CA SER A 134 5.52 8.26 17.60
C SER A 134 6.82 8.67 16.89
N THR A 135 6.93 8.44 15.57
CA THR A 135 8.05 8.92 14.74
C THR A 135 7.75 10.27 14.09
N GLY A 136 6.48 10.68 14.13
CA GLY A 136 5.98 11.87 13.45
C GLY A 136 5.94 11.75 11.92
N VAL A 137 6.16 10.57 11.35
CA VAL A 137 5.94 10.30 9.92
C VAL A 137 4.46 9.94 9.75
N THR A 138 3.69 10.91 9.30
CA THR A 138 2.24 10.78 9.12
C THR A 138 1.83 11.31 7.75
N PRO A 139 0.64 10.92 7.23
CA PRO A 139 0.14 11.48 5.97
C PRO A 139 0.12 13.01 5.95
N ASP A 140 -0.26 13.66 7.07
CA ASP A 140 -0.27 15.12 7.16
C ASP A 140 1.14 15.71 7.10
N TRP A 141 2.11 15.07 7.73
CA TRP A 141 3.49 15.52 7.63
C TRP A 141 4.02 15.36 6.20
N ILE A 142 3.71 14.27 5.49
CA ILE A 142 4.07 14.08 4.07
C ILE A 142 3.48 15.22 3.21
N ARG A 143 2.19 15.57 3.42
CA ARG A 143 1.58 16.72 2.71
C ARG A 143 2.31 18.03 3.02
N SER A 144 2.77 18.21 4.26
CA SER A 144 3.46 19.43 4.68
C SER A 144 4.81 19.65 4.00
N ILE A 145 5.43 18.58 3.49
CA ILE A 145 6.69 18.66 2.70
C ILE A 145 6.45 18.69 1.18
N GLY A 146 5.17 18.76 0.76
CA GLY A 146 4.79 18.89 -0.66
C GLY A 146 4.64 17.56 -1.41
N ALA A 147 4.72 16.41 -0.75
CA ALA A 147 4.51 15.11 -1.36
C ALA A 147 3.06 14.61 -1.14
N VAL A 148 2.60 13.74 -2.04
CA VAL A 148 1.31 13.08 -1.94
C VAL A 148 1.44 11.81 -1.08
N PRO A 149 0.75 11.69 0.06
CA PRO A 149 0.72 10.44 0.84
C PRO A 149 -0.37 9.52 0.30
N TYR A 150 0.01 8.40 -0.28
CA TYR A 150 -0.89 7.30 -0.57
C TYR A 150 -0.80 6.28 0.58
N GLN A 151 -1.93 5.91 1.13
CA GLN A 151 -2.00 4.97 2.24
C GLN A 151 -2.37 3.57 1.73
N LEU A 152 -1.62 2.55 2.15
CA LEU A 152 -1.99 1.16 1.94
C LEU A 152 -3.40 0.91 2.45
N THR A 153 -4.29 0.40 1.61
CA THR A 153 -5.73 0.32 1.93
C THR A 153 -6.04 -0.67 3.07
N GLU A 154 -5.32 -1.80 3.18
CA GLU A 154 -5.43 -2.70 4.35
C GLU A 154 -5.09 -1.98 5.67
N ALA A 155 -4.15 -1.01 5.58
CA ALA A 155 -3.71 -0.25 6.74
C ALA A 155 -4.53 1.03 6.99
N CYS A 156 -5.60 1.28 6.25
CA CYS A 156 -6.52 2.38 6.54
C CYS A 156 -7.15 2.21 7.92
N ARG A 157 -7.14 3.27 8.70
CA ARG A 157 -7.76 3.25 10.03
C ARG A 157 -9.27 3.28 9.94
N GLN A 158 -9.92 2.54 10.82
CA GLN A 158 -11.35 2.57 10.98
C GLN A 158 -11.79 3.94 11.56
N PRO A 159 -12.97 4.45 11.22
CA PRO A 159 -13.44 5.75 11.72
C PRO A 159 -13.43 5.84 13.25
N GLY A 160 -12.72 6.83 13.77
CA GLY A 160 -12.63 7.08 15.22
C GLY A 160 -11.81 6.06 16.02
N SER A 161 -11.04 5.21 15.35
CA SER A 161 -10.23 4.15 15.96
C SER A 161 -8.80 4.15 15.45
N THR A 162 -7.92 3.45 16.17
CA THR A 162 -6.57 3.08 15.67
C THR A 162 -6.54 1.69 15.04
N ALA A 163 -7.62 0.92 15.16
CA ALA A 163 -7.79 -0.34 14.46
C ALA A 163 -7.79 -0.11 12.94
N ARG A 164 -7.27 -1.07 12.20
CA ARG A 164 -7.03 -0.97 10.76
C ARG A 164 -7.91 -1.93 9.99
N GLY A 165 -8.08 -1.63 8.71
CA GLY A 165 -8.88 -2.43 7.80
C GLY A 165 -10.31 -1.91 7.67
N VAL A 166 -10.63 -1.41 6.49
CA VAL A 166 -11.93 -0.81 6.15
C VAL A 166 -12.69 -1.62 5.10
N MET A 167 -12.05 -2.65 4.56
CA MET A 167 -12.62 -3.60 3.60
C MET A 167 -11.91 -4.95 3.66
N GLU A 168 -12.36 -5.92 2.88
CA GLU A 168 -11.71 -7.23 2.76
C GLU A 168 -10.30 -7.06 2.17
N PRO A 169 -9.28 -7.78 2.68
CA PRO A 169 -7.88 -7.55 2.31
C PRO A 169 -7.54 -7.71 0.81
N LEU A 170 -8.14 -8.67 0.11
CA LEU A 170 -7.92 -8.81 -1.33
C LEU A 170 -8.61 -7.69 -2.13
N ASP A 171 -9.77 -7.21 -1.65
CA ASP A 171 -10.41 -6.02 -2.23
C ASP A 171 -9.56 -4.77 -2.00
N ALA A 172 -8.87 -4.69 -0.86
CA ALA A 172 -7.90 -3.63 -0.58
C ALA A 172 -6.75 -3.65 -1.59
N LEU A 173 -6.12 -4.81 -1.79
CA LEU A 173 -5.08 -5.00 -2.81
C LEU A 173 -5.57 -4.61 -4.23
N TYR A 174 -6.76 -5.07 -4.61
CA TYR A 174 -7.30 -4.74 -5.93
C TYR A 174 -7.63 -3.27 -6.08
N THR A 175 -8.10 -2.63 -5.00
CA THR A 175 -8.33 -1.19 -4.94
C THR A 175 -7.03 -0.41 -5.10
N ASP A 176 -5.98 -0.79 -4.38
CA ASP A 176 -4.68 -0.13 -4.47
C ASP A 176 -4.05 -0.29 -5.86
N LEU A 177 -4.08 -1.49 -6.44
CA LEU A 177 -3.58 -1.70 -7.80
C LEU A 177 -4.32 -0.83 -8.83
N ARG A 178 -5.67 -0.73 -8.74
CA ARG A 178 -6.46 0.10 -9.65
C ARG A 178 -6.23 1.58 -9.44
N ASN A 179 -6.19 2.05 -8.18
CA ASN A 179 -5.89 3.43 -7.85
C ASN A 179 -4.51 3.85 -8.36
N LEU A 180 -3.48 3.03 -8.11
CA LEU A 180 -2.14 3.28 -8.64
C LEU A 180 -2.16 3.21 -10.18
N GLY A 181 -2.91 2.28 -10.77
CA GLY A 181 -3.13 2.22 -12.21
C GLY A 181 -3.65 3.51 -12.80
N ASP A 182 -4.63 4.14 -12.15
CA ASP A 182 -5.19 5.44 -12.54
C ASP A 182 -4.17 6.58 -12.35
N LEU A 183 -3.57 6.67 -11.16
CA LEU A 183 -2.62 7.74 -10.81
C LEU A 183 -1.37 7.74 -11.69
N PHE A 184 -0.92 6.58 -12.16
CA PHE A 184 0.28 6.42 -12.97
C PHE A 184 -0.01 6.18 -14.47
N GLY A 185 -1.28 6.18 -14.88
CA GLY A 185 -1.66 6.00 -16.29
C GLY A 185 -1.42 4.57 -16.83
N VAL A 186 -1.45 3.56 -15.96
CA VAL A 186 -1.25 2.14 -16.30
C VAL A 186 -2.47 1.27 -15.96
N ARG A 187 -3.68 1.84 -16.02
CA ARG A 187 -4.93 1.22 -15.64
C ARG A 187 -5.16 -0.16 -16.28
N ASP A 188 -4.91 -0.28 -17.59
CA ASP A 188 -5.09 -1.56 -18.30
C ASP A 188 -4.19 -2.67 -17.74
N ARG A 189 -3.01 -2.32 -17.24
CA ARG A 189 -2.11 -3.28 -16.59
C ARG A 189 -2.65 -3.69 -15.23
N ALA A 190 -3.13 -2.74 -14.45
CA ALA A 190 -3.74 -3.00 -13.14
C ALA A 190 -4.96 -3.93 -13.26
N ASP A 191 -5.86 -3.67 -14.21
CA ASP A 191 -7.05 -4.49 -14.41
C ASP A 191 -6.70 -5.92 -14.86
N ARG A 192 -5.68 -6.08 -15.72
CA ARG A 192 -5.18 -7.42 -16.07
C ARG A 192 -4.60 -8.17 -14.86
N LEU A 193 -3.78 -7.51 -14.05
CA LEU A 193 -3.24 -8.12 -12.83
C LEU A 193 -4.34 -8.58 -11.88
N VAL A 194 -5.33 -7.73 -11.63
CA VAL A 194 -6.46 -8.08 -10.76
C VAL A 194 -7.21 -9.29 -11.32
N THR A 195 -7.50 -9.30 -12.63
CA THR A 195 -8.16 -10.45 -13.29
C THR A 195 -7.33 -11.74 -13.15
N ASP A 196 -6.02 -11.66 -13.34
CA ASP A 196 -5.13 -12.82 -13.20
C ASP A 196 -5.11 -13.34 -11.75
N TYR A 197 -5.13 -12.44 -10.76
CA TYR A 197 -5.16 -12.79 -9.34
C TYR A 197 -6.50 -13.42 -8.94
N GLU A 198 -7.63 -12.87 -9.39
CA GLU A 198 -8.95 -13.47 -9.18
C GLU A 198 -9.04 -14.87 -9.77
N ASN A 199 -8.52 -15.08 -10.98
CA ASN A 199 -8.47 -16.39 -11.65
C ASN A 199 -7.58 -17.38 -10.87
N GLN A 200 -6.41 -16.94 -10.38
CA GLN A 200 -5.52 -17.80 -9.60
C GLN A 200 -6.17 -18.25 -8.28
N ILE A 201 -6.82 -17.33 -7.57
CA ILE A 201 -7.55 -17.64 -6.32
C ILE A 201 -8.73 -18.57 -6.63
N GLY A 202 -9.52 -18.29 -7.66
CA GLY A 202 -10.63 -19.15 -8.06
C GLY A 202 -10.17 -20.58 -8.40
N ALA A 203 -9.02 -20.73 -9.04
CA ALA A 203 -8.43 -22.05 -9.32
C ALA A 203 -7.98 -22.78 -8.05
N ALA A 204 -7.43 -22.07 -7.06
CA ALA A 204 -7.07 -22.64 -5.76
C ALA A 204 -8.31 -23.13 -5.00
N ASN A 205 -9.40 -22.37 -5.02
CA ASN A 205 -10.67 -22.69 -4.36
C ASN A 205 -11.39 -23.90 -5.00
N ALA A 206 -11.32 -24.05 -6.31
CA ALA A 206 -11.99 -25.14 -7.02
C ALA A 206 -11.55 -26.55 -6.59
N GLY A 207 -10.42 -26.67 -5.87
CA GLY A 207 -9.93 -27.91 -5.32
C GLY A 207 -10.36 -28.18 -3.87
N ALA A 208 -11.12 -27.29 -3.24
CA ALA A 208 -11.59 -27.49 -1.87
C ALA A 208 -12.67 -28.58 -1.81
N PRO A 209 -12.64 -29.51 -0.84
CA PRO A 209 -13.66 -30.54 -0.70
C PRO A 209 -14.99 -29.93 -0.26
N ASP A 210 -16.06 -30.21 -1.01
CA ASP A 210 -17.41 -29.76 -0.66
C ASP A 210 -17.90 -30.35 0.68
N GLY A 211 -18.59 -29.53 1.47
CA GLY A 211 -19.35 -29.97 2.64
C GLY A 211 -18.55 -30.28 3.90
N ARG A 212 -17.28 -29.88 3.97
CA ARG A 212 -16.48 -29.96 5.21
C ARG A 212 -16.44 -28.63 5.94
N ASP A 213 -16.32 -28.69 7.26
CA ASP A 213 -16.02 -27.52 8.06
C ASP A 213 -14.63 -26.97 7.68
N PRO A 214 -14.45 -25.65 7.57
CA PRO A 214 -13.15 -25.06 7.30
C PRO A 214 -12.10 -25.46 8.32
N ALA A 215 -10.88 -25.75 7.88
CA ALA A 215 -9.78 -26.09 8.76
C ALA A 215 -9.42 -24.90 9.66
N ARG A 216 -9.31 -25.12 10.98
CA ARG A 216 -8.91 -24.07 11.92
C ARG A 216 -7.41 -23.80 11.80
N VAL A 217 -7.07 -22.59 11.38
CA VAL A 217 -5.69 -22.17 11.13
C VAL A 217 -5.30 -21.04 12.08
N PHE A 218 -4.16 -21.18 12.73
CA PHE A 218 -3.54 -20.12 13.50
C PHE A 218 -2.44 -19.47 12.68
N LEU A 219 -2.53 -18.16 12.44
CA LEU A 219 -1.41 -17.40 11.94
C LEU A 219 -0.51 -17.00 13.09
N PHE A 220 0.75 -17.41 13.06
CA PHE A 220 1.74 -17.08 14.07
C PHE A 220 2.86 -16.22 13.46
N ASP A 221 2.88 -14.95 13.83
CA ASP A 221 3.95 -14.04 13.43
C ASP A 221 5.13 -14.12 14.40
N SER A 222 4.91 -13.76 15.65
CA SER A 222 5.91 -13.67 16.70
C SER A 222 5.23 -13.74 18.07
N ALA A 223 6.01 -13.77 19.16
CA ALA A 223 5.47 -13.57 20.49
C ALA A 223 6.49 -12.93 21.44
N ASP A 224 6.03 -11.88 22.18
CA ASP A 224 6.78 -11.22 23.26
C ASP A 224 5.83 -10.47 24.23
N PRO A 225 5.38 -11.02 25.35
CA PRO A 225 5.27 -12.46 25.63
C PRO A 225 4.08 -13.14 24.90
N GLU A 226 3.07 -12.38 24.49
CA GLU A 226 1.86 -12.85 23.85
C GLU A 226 2.00 -12.95 22.34
N PRO A 227 1.22 -13.84 21.67
CA PRO A 227 1.35 -14.03 20.23
C PRO A 227 0.82 -12.81 19.45
N PHE A 228 1.62 -12.35 18.49
CA PHE A 228 1.21 -11.44 17.45
C PHE A 228 0.66 -12.23 16.26
N THR A 229 -0.50 -11.83 15.76
CA THR A 229 -1.29 -12.59 14.79
C THR A 229 -2.09 -11.67 13.88
N SER A 230 -2.80 -12.23 12.92
CA SER A 230 -3.77 -11.51 12.09
C SER A 230 -5.17 -11.55 12.70
N GLY A 231 -5.81 -10.40 12.73
CA GLY A 231 -7.26 -10.29 12.88
C GLY A 231 -7.97 -10.39 11.52
N ARG A 232 -9.28 -10.12 11.52
CA ARG A 232 -10.17 -10.33 10.37
C ARG A 232 -9.76 -9.57 9.10
N THR A 233 -9.21 -8.37 9.27
CA THR A 233 -8.94 -7.44 8.17
C THR A 233 -7.47 -7.44 7.71
N ALA A 234 -6.64 -8.39 8.16
CA ALA A 234 -5.31 -8.61 7.61
C ALA A 234 -5.32 -9.62 6.46
N ALA A 235 -4.42 -9.46 5.51
CA ALA A 235 -4.29 -10.33 4.34
C ALA A 235 -4.27 -11.84 4.69
N PRO A 236 -3.57 -12.32 5.75
CA PRO A 236 -3.55 -13.74 6.08
C PRO A 236 -4.93 -14.32 6.38
N SER A 237 -5.85 -13.56 6.99
CA SER A 237 -7.19 -14.07 7.28
C SER A 237 -7.96 -14.40 6.02
N GLN A 238 -7.89 -13.53 5.01
CA GLN A 238 -8.54 -13.84 3.73
C GLN A 238 -7.77 -14.90 2.94
N ILE A 239 -6.43 -14.89 2.94
CA ILE A 239 -5.61 -15.95 2.32
C ILE A 239 -6.01 -17.33 2.87
N ILE A 240 -6.13 -17.46 4.19
CA ILE A 240 -6.56 -18.71 4.85
C ILE A 240 -7.99 -19.09 4.44
N ARG A 241 -8.91 -18.13 4.39
CA ARG A 241 -10.31 -18.35 4.00
C ARG A 241 -10.42 -18.81 2.55
N GLU A 242 -9.75 -18.11 1.64
CA GLU A 242 -9.73 -18.48 0.22
C GLU A 242 -9.02 -19.83 -0.04
N ALA A 243 -8.15 -20.25 0.86
CA ALA A 243 -7.52 -21.58 0.83
C ALA A 243 -8.37 -22.70 1.42
N GLY A 244 -9.59 -22.42 1.89
CA GLY A 244 -10.51 -23.41 2.50
C GLY A 244 -10.32 -23.60 4.01
N GLY A 245 -9.58 -22.70 4.67
CA GLY A 245 -9.43 -22.64 6.12
C GLY A 245 -10.28 -21.56 6.79
N SER A 246 -10.14 -21.44 8.10
CA SER A 246 -10.69 -20.36 8.92
C SER A 246 -9.60 -19.90 9.89
N ASN A 247 -9.26 -18.61 9.88
CA ASN A 247 -8.36 -18.07 10.89
C ASN A 247 -9.04 -18.12 12.25
N ILE A 248 -8.37 -18.72 13.25
CA ILE A 248 -8.94 -18.85 14.60
C ILE A 248 -9.16 -17.49 15.28
N PHE A 249 -8.62 -16.40 14.75
CA PHE A 249 -8.79 -15.03 15.24
C PHE A 249 -9.56 -14.10 14.28
N ASP A 250 -10.40 -14.67 13.44
CA ASP A 250 -11.26 -13.94 12.48
C ASP A 250 -12.34 -13.08 13.16
N ASP A 251 -12.52 -13.24 14.47
CA ASP A 251 -13.40 -12.43 15.33
C ASP A 251 -12.74 -11.13 15.86
N LEU A 252 -11.44 -10.98 15.67
CA LEU A 252 -10.73 -9.74 16.06
C LEU A 252 -10.85 -8.70 14.95
N ASP A 253 -11.53 -7.59 15.27
CA ASP A 253 -11.81 -6.51 14.30
C ASP A 253 -10.63 -5.53 14.17
N ASP A 254 -9.50 -6.05 13.77
CA ASP A 254 -8.29 -5.31 13.41
C ASP A 254 -7.56 -6.07 12.30
N SER A 255 -6.53 -5.45 11.74
CA SER A 255 -5.59 -6.09 10.83
C SER A 255 -4.61 -6.96 11.67
N TRP A 256 -3.39 -6.49 11.91
CA TRP A 256 -2.43 -7.21 12.75
C TRP A 256 -2.56 -6.80 14.20
N THR A 257 -2.67 -7.79 15.11
CA THR A 257 -2.99 -7.55 16.51
C THR A 257 -2.37 -8.62 17.43
N THR A 258 -2.39 -8.35 18.73
CA THR A 258 -1.95 -9.31 19.76
C THR A 258 -3.15 -10.08 20.29
N ALA A 259 -2.99 -11.40 20.43
CA ALA A 259 -3.95 -12.31 21.07
C ALA A 259 -3.33 -12.92 22.34
N SER A 260 -4.06 -13.81 23.03
CA SER A 260 -3.50 -14.56 24.15
C SER A 260 -3.22 -16.01 23.78
N TRP A 261 -2.23 -16.63 24.43
CA TRP A 261 -1.94 -18.04 24.27
C TRP A 261 -3.09 -18.94 24.72
N GLU A 262 -3.85 -18.53 25.76
CA GLU A 262 -5.04 -19.23 26.24
C GLU A 262 -6.12 -19.27 25.15
N ALA A 263 -6.38 -18.12 24.50
CA ALA A 263 -7.36 -18.04 23.42
C ALA A 263 -6.93 -18.89 22.22
N ALA A 264 -5.66 -18.86 21.84
CA ALA A 264 -5.13 -19.69 20.77
C ALA A 264 -5.28 -21.18 21.05
N ALA A 265 -4.93 -21.62 22.28
CA ALA A 265 -5.04 -23.02 22.69
C ALA A 265 -6.49 -23.50 22.80
N GLN A 266 -7.40 -22.68 23.35
CA GLN A 266 -8.83 -23.02 23.46
C GLN A 266 -9.49 -23.24 22.11
N ARG A 267 -9.07 -22.48 21.09
CA ARG A 267 -9.55 -22.59 19.71
C ARG A 267 -8.97 -23.80 18.99
N ASN A 268 -7.97 -24.46 19.57
CA ASN A 268 -7.34 -25.70 19.13
C ASN A 268 -7.08 -25.71 17.61
N PRO A 269 -6.15 -24.95 17.10
CA PRO A 269 -5.83 -24.92 15.68
C PRO A 269 -5.42 -26.31 15.18
N GLU A 270 -5.87 -26.65 13.97
CA GLU A 270 -5.48 -27.87 13.25
C GLU A 270 -4.21 -27.65 12.44
N PHE A 271 -3.97 -26.39 12.06
CA PHE A 271 -2.82 -25.95 11.26
C PHE A 271 -2.27 -24.65 11.80
N ILE A 272 -0.97 -24.42 11.55
CA ILE A 272 -0.30 -23.14 11.84
C ILE A 272 0.40 -22.67 10.57
N VAL A 273 0.17 -21.40 10.23
CA VAL A 273 0.95 -20.66 9.23
C VAL A 273 1.89 -19.74 9.98
N ILE A 274 3.20 -19.89 9.77
CA ILE A 274 4.25 -19.05 10.36
C ILE A 274 4.66 -17.98 9.37
N VAL A 275 4.76 -16.73 9.85
CA VAL A 275 5.40 -15.66 9.09
C VAL A 275 6.91 -15.84 9.14
N ASP A 276 7.55 -16.03 7.99
CA ASP A 276 9.00 -16.20 7.87
C ASP A 276 9.67 -14.89 7.45
N TYR A 277 10.37 -14.26 8.38
CA TYR A 277 11.18 -13.07 8.11
C TYR A 277 12.59 -13.40 7.58
N GLY A 278 12.96 -14.66 7.58
CA GLY A 278 14.24 -15.12 7.01
C GLY A 278 15.49 -14.87 7.85
N ALA A 279 15.44 -13.99 8.82
CA ALA A 279 16.63 -13.50 9.50
C ALA A 279 16.59 -13.62 11.01
N GLY A 280 17.78 -13.88 11.58
CA GLY A 280 18.08 -13.82 13.00
C GLY A 280 17.71 -15.08 13.79
N PRO A 281 18.43 -15.35 14.88
CA PRO A 281 18.25 -16.58 15.64
C PRO A 281 16.89 -16.68 16.35
N SER A 282 16.23 -15.57 16.66
CA SER A 282 14.90 -15.53 17.33
C SER A 282 13.71 -15.51 16.36
N ASN A 283 13.91 -15.08 15.11
CA ASN A 283 12.87 -14.93 14.10
C ASN A 283 12.90 -15.99 13.00
N SER A 284 13.80 -16.97 13.11
CA SER A 284 13.85 -18.08 12.17
C SER A 284 12.61 -18.99 12.35
N VAL A 285 12.19 -19.66 11.29
CA VAL A 285 11.10 -20.63 11.31
C VAL A 285 11.32 -21.70 12.40
N ASP A 286 12.55 -22.23 12.50
CA ASP A 286 12.90 -23.23 13.51
C ASP A 286 12.76 -22.71 14.94
N ALA A 287 13.17 -21.46 15.20
CA ALA A 287 12.99 -20.82 16.50
C ALA A 287 11.50 -20.64 16.85
N LYS A 288 10.69 -20.21 15.90
CA LYS A 288 9.23 -20.07 16.08
C LYS A 288 8.55 -21.42 16.32
N ILE A 289 8.95 -22.47 15.60
CA ILE A 289 8.46 -23.84 15.84
C ILE A 289 8.89 -24.31 17.24
N ALA A 290 10.14 -24.07 17.65
CA ALA A 290 10.61 -24.40 18.99
C ALA A 290 9.81 -23.66 20.08
N GLN A 291 9.51 -22.37 19.88
CA GLN A 291 8.70 -21.56 20.78
C GLN A 291 7.28 -22.13 20.91
N LEU A 292 6.61 -22.46 19.80
CA LEU A 292 5.28 -23.07 19.80
C LEU A 292 5.26 -24.42 20.55
N ARG A 293 6.28 -25.24 20.38
CA ARG A 293 6.42 -26.54 21.09
C ARG A 293 6.74 -26.37 22.56
N ALA A 294 7.50 -25.35 22.94
CA ALA A 294 7.84 -25.05 24.32
C ALA A 294 6.71 -24.36 25.08
N GLN A 295 5.75 -23.74 24.37
CA GLN A 295 4.59 -23.09 24.98
C GLN A 295 3.62 -24.16 25.55
N PRO A 296 3.44 -24.26 26.90
CA PRO A 296 2.68 -25.37 27.51
C PRO A 296 1.25 -25.46 26.99
N LEU A 297 0.59 -24.33 26.73
CA LEU A 297 -0.77 -24.29 26.23
C LEU A 297 -0.88 -24.78 24.78
N MET A 298 0.11 -24.46 23.94
CA MET A 298 0.11 -24.81 22.52
C MET A 298 0.55 -26.25 22.25
N SER A 299 1.38 -26.83 23.11
CA SER A 299 1.95 -28.19 22.94
C SER A 299 0.87 -29.28 22.82
N GLY A 300 -0.31 -29.06 23.43
CA GLY A 300 -1.47 -29.95 23.35
C GLY A 300 -2.36 -29.75 22.10
N THR A 301 -2.18 -28.71 21.33
CA THR A 301 -3.02 -28.42 20.16
C THR A 301 -2.78 -29.42 19.03
N THR A 302 -3.77 -29.63 18.18
CA THR A 302 -3.68 -30.56 17.04
C THR A 302 -2.54 -30.18 16.11
N ALA A 303 -2.41 -28.89 15.76
CA ALA A 303 -1.37 -28.40 14.86
C ALA A 303 0.06 -28.72 15.35
N VAL A 304 0.33 -28.53 16.65
CA VAL A 304 1.68 -28.76 17.21
C VAL A 304 1.97 -30.25 17.35
N ARG A 305 1.00 -31.06 17.84
CA ARG A 305 1.16 -32.50 18.00
C ARG A 305 1.38 -33.24 16.68
N GLU A 306 0.67 -32.82 15.62
CA GLU A 306 0.71 -33.49 14.32
C GLU A 306 1.73 -32.85 13.38
N ASN A 307 2.42 -31.79 13.85
CA ASN A 307 3.35 -31.01 13.05
C ASN A 307 2.73 -30.48 11.74
N ASN A 308 1.49 -29.98 11.84
CA ASN A 308 0.78 -29.37 10.75
C ASN A 308 1.14 -27.86 10.68
N ILE A 309 2.38 -27.60 10.36
CA ILE A 309 2.98 -26.26 10.36
C ILE A 309 3.60 -25.98 8.99
N ILE A 310 3.29 -24.83 8.42
CA ILE A 310 3.91 -24.30 7.20
C ILE A 310 4.42 -22.90 7.48
N ALA A 311 5.50 -22.50 6.81
CA ALA A 311 6.01 -21.13 6.85
C ALA A 311 5.91 -20.48 5.47
N LEU A 312 5.46 -19.23 5.43
CA LEU A 312 5.45 -18.41 4.22
C LEU A 312 6.29 -17.15 4.46
N PRO A 313 6.95 -16.65 3.41
CA PRO A 313 7.66 -15.36 3.48
C PRO A 313 6.74 -14.23 3.95
N TYR A 314 7.28 -13.29 4.72
CA TYR A 314 6.53 -12.12 5.20
C TYR A 314 5.79 -11.39 4.07
N ALA A 315 6.47 -11.09 2.96
CA ALA A 315 5.87 -10.39 1.82
C ALA A 315 4.75 -11.17 1.11
N ALA A 316 4.58 -12.47 1.40
CA ALA A 316 3.45 -13.24 0.90
C ALA A 316 2.20 -13.13 1.80
N LEU A 317 2.37 -12.60 3.02
CA LEU A 317 1.34 -12.54 4.06
C LEU A 317 0.92 -11.11 4.45
N VAL A 318 1.63 -10.08 3.99
CA VAL A 318 1.16 -8.69 4.04
C VAL A 318 0.41 -8.36 2.75
N GLU A 319 -0.36 -7.28 2.73
CA GLU A 319 -1.00 -6.85 1.49
C GLU A 319 0.03 -6.66 0.38
N GLY A 320 -0.14 -7.40 -0.70
CA GLY A 320 0.79 -7.34 -1.81
C GLY A 320 0.52 -8.37 -2.91
N PRO A 321 1.24 -8.24 -4.02
CA PRO A 321 1.00 -9.05 -5.23
C PRO A 321 1.37 -10.53 -5.08
N ARG A 322 1.94 -10.96 -3.94
CA ARG A 322 2.18 -12.38 -3.64
C ARG A 322 0.99 -13.08 -2.98
N ASN A 323 -0.04 -12.34 -2.55
CA ASN A 323 -1.18 -12.91 -1.82
C ASN A 323 -1.91 -14.02 -2.61
N PRO A 324 -2.16 -13.92 -3.94
CA PRO A 324 -2.79 -14.99 -4.69
C PRO A 324 -1.97 -16.30 -4.70
N ALA A 325 -0.64 -16.18 -4.79
CA ALA A 325 0.23 -17.35 -4.71
C ALA A 325 0.28 -17.95 -3.29
N ALA A 326 0.15 -17.12 -2.25
CA ALA A 326 0.01 -17.59 -0.87
C ALA A 326 -1.28 -18.38 -0.66
N VAL A 327 -2.41 -17.94 -1.26
CA VAL A 327 -3.67 -18.72 -1.25
C VAL A 327 -3.43 -20.11 -1.83
N THR A 328 -2.81 -20.20 -3.01
CA THR A 328 -2.49 -21.49 -3.64
C THR A 328 -1.63 -22.37 -2.72
N THR A 329 -0.58 -21.80 -2.13
CA THR A 329 0.35 -22.52 -1.26
C THR A 329 -0.34 -23.06 -0.01
N VAL A 330 -1.18 -22.25 0.65
CA VAL A 330 -1.93 -22.68 1.84
C VAL A 330 -2.96 -23.75 1.45
N ALA A 331 -3.69 -23.60 0.34
CA ALA A 331 -4.65 -24.55 -0.14
C ALA A 331 -4.00 -25.92 -0.45
N ASP A 332 -2.86 -25.92 -1.12
CA ASP A 332 -2.10 -27.14 -1.40
C ASP A 332 -1.63 -27.83 -0.10
N PHE A 333 -1.20 -27.04 0.89
CA PHE A 333 -0.81 -27.55 2.20
C PHE A 333 -1.99 -28.21 2.91
N LEU A 334 -3.14 -27.55 2.98
CA LEU A 334 -4.35 -28.11 3.60
C LEU A 334 -4.78 -29.41 2.90
N ARG A 335 -4.83 -29.42 1.56
CA ARG A 335 -5.16 -30.61 0.76
C ARG A 335 -4.18 -31.76 0.99
N SER A 336 -2.87 -31.48 1.11
CA SER A 336 -1.86 -32.50 1.41
C SER A 336 -2.08 -33.23 2.74
N LYS A 337 -2.84 -32.60 3.64
CA LYS A 337 -3.23 -33.13 4.94
C LYS A 337 -4.67 -33.67 4.97
N GLY A 338 -5.33 -33.79 3.82
CA GLY A 338 -6.67 -34.32 3.67
C GLY A 338 -7.79 -33.33 4.00
N ARG A 339 -7.51 -32.06 3.94
CA ARG A 339 -8.50 -30.98 4.14
C ARG A 339 -8.85 -30.30 2.84
#